data_fd7d243bf024555718926b2f992b2699
#
_entry.id   fd7d243bf024555718926b2f992b2699
#
_cell.length_a   1.000
_cell.length_b   1.000
_cell.length_c   1.000
_cell.angle_alpha   90.00
_cell.angle_beta   90.00
_cell.angle_gamma   90.00
#
_symmetry.space_group_name_H-M   'P 1'
#
loop_
_entity.id
_entity.type
_entity.pdbx_description
1 polymer ?
#
loop_
_entity_poly.entity_id
_entity_poly.type
_entity_poly.pdbx_seq_one_letter_code
_entity_poly.pdbx_strand_id
1 'polypeptide(L)'
;DPDSGTYAQIVGRVEMPNAADELHHFGWNACSAALCPYAPHPHVERRYLIVPGIRSSRIHIVDTKPDPREPRIVKVIEPEELHRRTGYSRPHTIHCGPDGVYVSALGSPEGDGPGGVFVMDHESFDPLGRWEVERGPQQLAYDFWWHLGYDTMVTSEWGTPNMIEGGLDPQILLNKGYGRRLHIWDLRRRRHLQALDVGEEHQMVLELRPAHDPARTYGFVGVVVSLEDLSASVWLWHRQNGSWGIRKVIEIPAEPAEPDQLPPLLKDF
;
A
#
# COMPACT_ATOMS: atom_id res chain seq x y z
N ASP A 1 14.61 8.05 21.98
CA ASP A 1 14.93 7.72 23.35
C ASP A 1 13.89 8.36 24.28
N PRO A 2 13.08 7.56 25.02
CA PRO A 2 12.08 8.07 25.96
C PRO A 2 12.64 8.94 27.09
N ASP A 3 13.90 8.73 27.44
CA ASP A 3 14.59 9.47 28.52
C ASP A 3 15.23 10.78 28.01
N SER A 4 15.13 11.06 26.71
CA SER A 4 15.65 12.29 26.12
C SER A 4 14.77 13.49 26.44
N GLY A 5 15.39 14.63 26.78
CA GLY A 5 14.65 15.90 26.94
C GLY A 5 13.96 16.41 25.67
N THR A 6 14.22 15.76 24.51
CA THR A 6 13.57 16.05 23.23
C THR A 6 12.58 14.94 22.81
N TYR A 7 12.26 14.01 23.70
CA TYR A 7 11.29 12.96 23.42
C TYR A 7 9.94 13.56 22.99
N ALA A 8 9.38 13.00 21.93
CA ALA A 8 8.13 13.45 21.31
C ALA A 8 8.15 14.89 20.73
N GLN A 9 9.32 15.51 20.65
CA GLN A 9 9.46 16.80 19.96
C GLN A 9 9.84 16.59 18.48
N ILE A 10 9.35 17.49 17.61
CA ILE A 10 9.80 17.53 16.22
C ILE A 10 11.20 18.15 16.20
N VAL A 11 12.21 17.34 15.85
CA VAL A 11 13.61 17.77 15.85
C VAL A 11 14.13 18.12 14.46
N GLY A 12 13.38 17.83 13.40
CA GLY A 12 13.74 18.18 12.03
C GLY A 12 12.54 18.03 11.08
N ARG A 13 12.64 18.66 9.93
CA ARG A 13 11.64 18.61 8.85
C ARG A 13 12.31 18.64 7.49
N VAL A 14 11.66 18.05 6.49
CA VAL A 14 11.95 18.29 5.08
C VAL A 14 10.63 18.64 4.40
N GLU A 15 10.63 19.75 3.67
CA GLU A 15 9.46 20.18 2.92
C GLU A 15 9.44 19.51 1.55
N MET A 16 8.28 18.99 1.16
CA MET A 16 8.07 18.44 -0.16
C MET A 16 7.79 19.57 -1.17
N PRO A 17 8.35 19.48 -2.38
CA PRO A 17 8.27 20.60 -3.33
C PRO A 17 6.87 20.86 -3.91
N ASN A 18 5.98 19.88 -3.82
CA ASN A 18 4.64 19.99 -4.36
C ASN A 18 3.63 20.35 -3.27
N ALA A 19 3.02 21.52 -3.38
CA ALA A 19 1.93 21.89 -2.50
C ALA A 19 0.73 20.96 -2.71
N ALA A 20 0.04 20.63 -1.60
CA ALA A 20 -1.14 19.76 -1.60
C ALA A 20 -0.93 18.36 -2.19
N ASP A 21 0.31 17.88 -2.26
CA ASP A 21 0.59 16.49 -2.59
C ASP A 21 0.20 15.58 -1.42
N GLU A 22 -0.37 14.44 -1.73
CA GLU A 22 -0.75 13.45 -0.73
C GLU A 22 0.38 12.45 -0.55
N LEU A 23 1.14 12.62 0.54
CA LEU A 23 2.24 11.71 0.88
C LEU A 23 1.67 10.49 1.61
N HIS A 24 1.96 9.31 1.10
CA HIS A 24 1.31 8.10 1.58
C HIS A 24 2.30 6.95 1.72
N HIS A 25 2.11 6.10 2.73
CA HIS A 25 2.79 4.82 2.96
C HIS A 25 4.30 4.79 2.62
N PHE A 26 5.05 5.81 3.04
CA PHE A 26 6.49 5.87 2.85
C PHE A 26 7.22 4.72 3.56
N GLY A 27 8.35 4.30 3.02
CA GLY A 27 9.13 3.19 3.53
C GLY A 27 10.64 3.43 3.44
N TRP A 28 11.40 2.58 4.12
CA TRP A 28 12.84 2.60 4.06
C TRP A 28 13.36 1.81 2.84
N ASN A 29 14.49 2.22 2.29
CA ASN A 29 15.19 1.51 1.22
C ASN A 29 15.69 0.12 1.63
N ALA A 30 15.84 -0.14 2.93
CA ALA A 30 16.24 -1.43 3.47
C ALA A 30 15.47 -1.73 4.76
N CYS A 31 15.12 -2.98 4.97
CA CYS A 31 14.51 -3.46 6.21
C CYS A 31 15.53 -3.56 7.34
N SER A 32 15.05 -3.49 8.59
CA SER A 32 15.87 -3.98 9.70
C SER A 32 15.86 -5.52 9.68
N ALA A 33 17.00 -6.13 10.01
CA ALA A 33 17.12 -7.59 10.09
C ALA A 33 16.14 -8.23 11.10
N ALA A 34 15.70 -7.46 12.10
CA ALA A 34 14.73 -7.92 13.10
C ALA A 34 13.31 -8.05 12.52
N LEU A 35 12.94 -7.20 11.55
CA LEU A 35 11.61 -7.21 10.93
C LEU A 35 11.55 -8.06 9.66
N CYS A 36 12.69 -8.30 9.02
CA CYS A 36 12.80 -9.07 7.79
C CYS A 36 14.01 -10.00 7.86
N PRO A 37 13.94 -11.09 8.65
CA PRO A 37 15.07 -12.00 8.85
C PRO A 37 15.53 -12.70 7.57
N TYR A 38 14.71 -12.69 6.55
CA TYR A 38 15.01 -13.21 5.22
C TYR A 38 15.38 -12.13 4.21
N ALA A 39 15.57 -10.88 4.66
CA ALA A 39 16.00 -9.80 3.77
C ALA A 39 17.35 -10.16 3.14
N PRO A 40 17.44 -10.26 1.81
CA PRO A 40 18.64 -10.72 1.14
C PRO A 40 19.72 -9.64 1.02
N HIS A 41 19.52 -8.47 1.60
CA HIS A 41 20.38 -7.30 1.43
C HIS A 41 21.03 -6.80 2.73
N PRO A 42 21.80 -7.65 3.48
CA PRO A 42 22.46 -7.21 4.71
C PRO A 42 23.52 -6.15 4.49
N HIS A 43 23.94 -5.94 3.25
CA HIS A 43 24.92 -4.94 2.82
C HIS A 43 24.32 -3.58 2.49
N VAL A 44 22.98 -3.50 2.32
CA VAL A 44 22.31 -2.24 2.01
C VAL A 44 22.03 -1.48 3.30
N GLU A 45 22.58 -0.30 3.39
CA GLU A 45 22.39 0.55 4.56
C GLU A 45 20.96 1.09 4.62
N ARG A 46 20.27 0.93 5.75
CA ARG A 46 18.98 1.56 6.03
C ARG A 46 19.22 3.05 6.30
N ARG A 47 19.09 3.86 5.29
CA ARG A 47 19.46 5.28 5.28
C ARG A 47 18.43 6.17 4.64
N TYR A 48 17.84 5.71 3.55
CA TYR A 48 16.99 6.51 2.71
C TYR A 48 15.51 6.21 2.99
N LEU A 49 14.75 7.28 3.20
CA LEU A 49 13.29 7.20 3.25
C LEU A 49 12.75 7.48 1.85
N ILE A 50 11.90 6.61 1.37
CA ILE A 50 11.27 6.69 0.06
C ILE A 50 9.85 7.16 0.27
N VAL A 51 9.53 8.35 -0.24
CA VAL A 51 8.27 9.06 0.03
C VAL A 51 7.49 9.25 -1.27
N PRO A 52 6.42 8.48 -1.48
CA PRO A 52 5.56 8.63 -2.64
C PRO A 52 4.61 9.80 -2.47
N GLY A 53 4.36 10.55 -3.55
CA GLY A 53 3.32 11.54 -3.67
C GLY A 53 2.26 11.03 -4.62
N ILE A 54 1.05 10.77 -4.13
CA ILE A 54 -0.03 10.21 -4.94
C ILE A 54 -0.42 11.19 -6.04
N ARG A 55 -0.73 12.44 -5.68
CA ARG A 55 -1.26 13.43 -6.61
C ARG A 55 -0.25 13.85 -7.68
N SER A 56 1.02 13.99 -7.30
CA SER A 56 2.08 14.34 -8.23
C SER A 56 2.64 13.15 -9.01
N SER A 57 2.38 11.93 -8.58
CA SER A 57 3.05 10.70 -9.02
C SER A 57 4.58 10.75 -8.90
N ARG A 58 5.12 11.63 -8.06
CA ARG A 58 6.56 11.71 -7.77
C ARG A 58 6.94 10.78 -6.64
N ILE A 59 8.20 10.33 -6.66
CA ILE A 59 8.79 9.63 -5.53
C ILE A 59 10.02 10.41 -5.09
N HIS A 60 10.04 10.81 -3.83
CA HIS A 60 11.12 11.57 -3.24
C HIS A 60 12.02 10.64 -2.41
N ILE A 61 13.31 10.69 -2.64
CA ILE A 61 14.31 9.95 -1.86
C ILE A 61 14.93 10.90 -0.87
N VAL A 62 14.72 10.64 0.41
CA VAL A 62 15.16 11.49 1.51
C VAL A 62 16.33 10.83 2.23
N ASP A 63 17.49 11.46 2.22
CA ASP A 63 18.66 11.02 3.00
C ASP A 63 18.53 11.49 4.44
N THR A 64 18.58 10.55 5.38
CA THR A 64 18.44 10.81 6.81
C THR A 64 19.74 10.64 7.60
N LYS A 65 20.83 10.21 6.94
CA LYS A 65 22.05 9.81 7.65
C LYS A 65 22.99 10.96 8.04
N PRO A 66 23.24 11.96 7.19
CA PRO A 66 24.20 13.01 7.53
C PRO A 66 23.85 13.72 8.83
N ASP A 67 22.57 14.11 8.97
CA ASP A 67 21.97 14.56 10.23
C ASP A 67 20.47 14.23 10.17
N PRO A 68 19.94 13.38 11.06
CA PRO A 68 18.53 13.08 11.10
C PRO A 68 17.63 14.28 11.48
N ARG A 69 18.23 15.38 11.98
CA ARG A 69 17.55 16.65 12.23
C ARG A 69 17.43 17.52 10.99
N GLU A 70 18.27 17.26 9.98
CA GLU A 70 18.31 17.97 8.70
C GLU A 70 18.20 16.99 7.53
N PRO A 71 17.10 16.21 7.43
CA PRO A 71 16.91 15.30 6.31
C PRO A 71 16.83 16.08 4.99
N ARG A 72 17.32 15.48 3.90
CA ARG A 72 17.41 16.18 2.60
C ARG A 72 16.90 15.29 1.47
N ILE A 73 16.12 15.87 0.56
CA ILE A 73 15.78 15.22 -0.71
C ILE A 73 17.04 15.15 -1.56
N VAL A 74 17.45 13.94 -1.93
CA VAL A 74 18.66 13.70 -2.73
C VAL A 74 18.36 13.24 -4.14
N LYS A 75 17.14 12.73 -4.38
CA LYS A 75 16.65 12.33 -5.70
C LYS A 75 15.13 12.47 -5.75
N VAL A 76 14.62 12.79 -6.93
CA VAL A 76 13.21 12.74 -7.26
C VAL A 76 13.07 11.90 -8.52
N ILE A 77 12.15 10.94 -8.48
CA ILE A 77 11.70 10.21 -9.66
C ILE A 77 10.47 10.96 -10.19
N GLU A 78 10.59 11.47 -11.40
CA GLU A 78 9.52 12.22 -12.06
C GLU A 78 8.45 11.29 -12.64
N PRO A 79 7.20 11.74 -12.74
CA PRO A 79 6.08 10.92 -13.20
C PRO A 79 6.29 10.36 -14.62
N GLU A 80 6.94 11.11 -15.50
CA GLU A 80 7.23 10.68 -16.88
C GLU A 80 8.23 9.52 -16.89
N GLU A 81 9.22 9.54 -15.99
CA GLU A 81 10.18 8.44 -15.86
C GLU A 81 9.48 7.21 -15.28
N LEU A 82 8.71 7.37 -14.22
CA LEU A 82 7.94 6.31 -13.59
C LEU A 82 7.03 5.63 -14.62
N HIS A 83 6.23 6.43 -15.35
CA HIS A 83 5.33 5.92 -16.37
C HIS A 83 6.09 5.18 -17.50
N ARG A 84 7.12 5.80 -18.04
CA ARG A 84 7.90 5.21 -19.13
C ARG A 84 8.50 3.86 -18.76
N ARG A 85 8.93 3.69 -17.51
CA ARG A 85 9.57 2.45 -17.01
C ARG A 85 8.56 1.39 -16.62
N THR A 86 7.43 1.78 -16.05
CA THR A 86 6.48 0.85 -15.41
C THR A 86 5.11 0.84 -16.06
N GLY A 87 4.71 1.91 -16.75
CA GLY A 87 3.34 2.16 -17.22
C GLY A 87 2.37 2.50 -16.09
N TYR A 88 2.88 2.76 -14.87
CA TYR A 88 2.09 3.10 -13.69
C TYR A 88 2.20 4.56 -13.31
N SER A 89 1.27 4.98 -12.46
CA SER A 89 1.21 6.29 -11.80
C SER A 89 0.63 6.14 -10.39
N ARG A 90 0.62 7.22 -9.63
CA ARG A 90 0.12 7.28 -8.25
C ARG A 90 0.75 6.20 -7.37
N PRO A 91 2.08 6.27 -7.14
CA PRO A 91 2.77 5.36 -6.23
C PRO A 91 2.20 5.50 -4.83
N HIS A 92 2.00 4.37 -4.15
CA HIS A 92 1.27 4.34 -2.89
C HIS A 92 2.09 3.71 -1.76
N THR A 93 2.17 2.39 -1.66
CA THR A 93 2.84 1.67 -0.57
C THR A 93 4.29 1.32 -0.93
N ILE A 94 5.20 1.52 0.01
CA ILE A 94 6.63 1.26 -0.15
C ILE A 94 7.09 0.18 0.84
N HIS A 95 7.70 -0.88 0.32
CA HIS A 95 8.41 -1.88 1.14
C HIS A 95 9.72 -2.30 0.48
N CYS A 96 10.79 -2.45 1.28
CA CYS A 96 11.97 -3.16 0.80
C CYS A 96 11.64 -4.65 0.66
N GLY A 97 12.17 -5.31 -0.34
CA GLY A 97 11.86 -6.69 -0.65
C GLY A 97 13.04 -7.47 -1.21
N PRO A 98 12.81 -8.70 -1.68
CA PRO A 98 13.89 -9.59 -2.12
C PRO A 98 14.76 -9.06 -3.25
N ASP A 99 14.17 -8.33 -4.20
CA ASP A 99 14.84 -7.92 -5.43
C ASP A 99 15.01 -6.38 -5.53
N GLY A 100 14.69 -5.64 -4.48
CA GLY A 100 14.76 -4.17 -4.47
C GLY A 100 13.71 -3.54 -3.56
N VAL A 101 13.31 -2.32 -3.88
CA VAL A 101 12.19 -1.64 -3.22
C VAL A 101 10.94 -1.84 -4.05
N TYR A 102 9.94 -2.44 -3.44
CA TYR A 102 8.64 -2.69 -4.06
C TYR A 102 7.72 -1.52 -3.78
N VAL A 103 6.96 -1.14 -4.79
CA VAL A 103 6.02 -0.01 -4.72
C VAL A 103 4.71 -0.40 -5.36
N SER A 104 3.60 -0.26 -4.63
CA SER A 104 2.29 -0.35 -5.27
C SER A 104 1.96 0.96 -6.00
N ALA A 105 1.13 0.86 -7.03
CA ALA A 105 0.64 1.99 -7.79
C ALA A 105 -0.84 1.81 -8.10
N LEU A 106 -1.61 2.89 -7.99
CA LEU A 106 -3.06 2.82 -8.04
C LEU A 106 -3.62 2.70 -9.47
N GLY A 107 -2.86 3.07 -10.48
CA GLY A 107 -3.32 2.95 -11.87
C GLY A 107 -2.35 3.48 -12.90
N SER A 108 -2.89 3.84 -14.05
CA SER A 108 -2.20 4.45 -15.18
C SER A 108 -2.13 5.98 -15.06
N PRO A 109 -1.33 6.67 -15.87
CA PRO A 109 -1.31 8.14 -15.94
C PRO A 109 -2.65 8.77 -16.31
N GLU A 110 -3.48 8.07 -17.10
CA GLU A 110 -4.81 8.49 -17.50
C GLU A 110 -5.83 8.40 -16.37
N GLY A 111 -5.43 7.80 -15.24
CA GLY A 111 -6.27 7.64 -14.06
C GLY A 111 -7.12 6.37 -14.04
N ASP A 112 -6.96 5.51 -15.03
CA ASP A 112 -7.63 4.21 -15.11
C ASP A 112 -6.75 3.08 -14.54
N GLY A 113 -7.31 1.86 -14.48
CA GLY A 113 -6.53 0.65 -14.20
C GLY A 113 -5.70 0.19 -15.40
N PRO A 114 -4.91 -0.85 -15.22
CA PRO A 114 -4.72 -1.56 -13.98
C PRO A 114 -3.74 -0.87 -13.03
N GLY A 115 -4.02 -0.94 -11.72
CA GLY A 115 -3.02 -0.73 -10.69
C GLY A 115 -2.16 -1.99 -10.51
N GLY A 116 -1.07 -1.91 -9.75
CA GLY A 116 -0.18 -3.06 -9.55
C GLY A 116 1.04 -2.74 -8.71
N VAL A 117 2.08 -3.52 -8.87
CA VAL A 117 3.35 -3.36 -8.14
C VAL A 117 4.50 -3.19 -9.13
N PHE A 118 5.44 -2.33 -8.84
CA PHE A 118 6.70 -2.22 -9.56
C PHE A 118 7.89 -2.31 -8.59
N VAL A 119 9.08 -2.49 -9.13
CA VAL A 119 10.31 -2.58 -8.35
C VAL A 119 11.24 -1.43 -8.71
N MET A 120 11.89 -0.89 -7.70
CA MET A 120 12.98 0.07 -7.82
C MET A 120 14.27 -0.56 -7.30
N ASP A 121 15.38 -0.19 -7.89
CA ASP A 121 16.70 -0.53 -7.35
C ASP A 121 16.90 0.15 -6.00
N HIS A 122 17.40 -0.57 -5.01
CA HIS A 122 17.50 -0.08 -3.64
C HIS A 122 18.73 0.81 -3.35
N GLU A 123 19.62 0.98 -4.32
CA GLU A 123 20.80 1.86 -4.24
C GLU A 123 20.68 3.06 -5.18
N SER A 124 20.35 2.82 -6.45
CA SER A 124 20.15 3.88 -7.43
C SER A 124 18.78 4.52 -7.38
N PHE A 125 17.78 3.79 -6.87
CA PHE A 125 16.35 4.17 -6.84
C PHE A 125 15.71 4.29 -8.23
N ASP A 126 16.31 3.71 -9.24
CA ASP A 126 15.74 3.69 -10.58
C ASP A 126 14.57 2.70 -10.66
N PRO A 127 13.42 3.08 -11.24
CA PRO A 127 12.36 2.13 -11.52
C PRO A 127 12.84 1.07 -12.51
N LEU A 128 12.77 -0.20 -12.12
CA LEU A 128 13.23 -1.35 -12.91
C LEU A 128 12.15 -1.90 -13.84
N GLY A 129 10.88 -1.68 -13.50
CA GLY A 129 9.73 -2.14 -14.26
C GLY A 129 8.64 -2.76 -13.40
N ARG A 130 7.58 -3.24 -14.04
CA ARG A 130 6.50 -3.95 -13.34
C ARG A 130 7.03 -5.19 -12.66
N TRP A 131 6.51 -5.43 -11.44
CA TRP A 131 6.83 -6.67 -10.76
C TRP A 131 6.04 -7.85 -11.35
N GLU A 132 4.74 -7.72 -11.56
CA GLU A 132 3.92 -8.81 -12.07
C GLU A 132 4.18 -9.16 -13.54
N VAL A 133 4.30 -10.45 -13.81
CA VAL A 133 4.43 -11.01 -15.18
C VAL A 133 3.08 -11.53 -15.68
N GLU A 134 2.38 -12.29 -14.85
CA GLU A 134 1.04 -12.79 -15.14
C GLU A 134 0.05 -12.22 -14.11
N ARG A 135 -0.61 -11.16 -14.48
CA ARG A 135 -1.49 -10.37 -13.60
C ARG A 135 -2.74 -11.12 -13.12
N GLY A 136 -3.26 -12.09 -13.88
CA GLY A 136 -4.55 -12.66 -13.58
C GLY A 136 -5.69 -11.61 -13.65
N PRO A 137 -6.70 -11.71 -12.77
CA PRO A 137 -7.88 -10.83 -12.81
C PRO A 137 -7.68 -9.48 -12.09
N GLN A 138 -6.53 -9.19 -11.47
CA GLN A 138 -6.35 -7.95 -10.71
C GLN A 138 -6.40 -6.72 -11.62
N GLN A 139 -7.26 -5.76 -11.27
CA GLN A 139 -7.37 -4.46 -11.93
C GLN A 139 -7.11 -3.29 -10.96
N LEU A 140 -7.48 -3.45 -9.70
CA LEU A 140 -7.32 -2.46 -8.65
C LEU A 140 -6.13 -2.82 -7.76
N ALA A 141 -5.51 -1.82 -7.14
CA ALA A 141 -4.41 -2.02 -6.21
C ALA A 141 -4.53 -1.02 -5.05
N TYR A 142 -3.92 -1.37 -3.94
CA TYR A 142 -3.73 -0.49 -2.81
C TYR A 142 -2.45 -0.86 -2.06
N ASP A 143 -2.50 -1.82 -1.14
CA ASP A 143 -1.41 -2.27 -0.30
C ASP A 143 -0.90 -3.65 -0.76
N PHE A 144 0.27 -4.02 -0.30
CA PHE A 144 0.80 -5.35 -0.53
C PHE A 144 1.73 -5.77 0.61
N TRP A 145 1.85 -7.07 0.80
CA TRP A 145 2.80 -7.67 1.71
C TRP A 145 3.21 -9.05 1.21
N TRP A 146 4.19 -9.65 1.82
CA TRP A 146 4.64 -10.99 1.47
C TRP A 146 4.77 -11.91 2.67
N HIS A 147 4.70 -13.20 2.38
CA HIS A 147 5.09 -14.26 3.29
C HIS A 147 6.25 -15.03 2.68
N LEU A 148 7.48 -14.68 3.07
CA LEU A 148 8.70 -15.23 2.45
C LEU A 148 8.83 -16.74 2.63
N GLY A 149 8.38 -17.30 3.75
CA GLY A 149 8.42 -18.75 3.99
C GLY A 149 7.57 -19.59 3.01
N TYR A 150 6.63 -18.94 2.30
CA TYR A 150 5.81 -19.58 1.25
C TYR A 150 6.01 -18.96 -0.13
N ASP A 151 7.04 -18.14 -0.32
CA ASP A 151 7.25 -17.41 -1.56
C ASP A 151 5.95 -16.74 -2.08
N THR A 152 5.22 -16.12 -1.20
CA THR A 152 3.89 -15.58 -1.49
C THR A 152 3.88 -14.07 -1.29
N MET A 153 3.30 -13.35 -2.25
CA MET A 153 2.86 -11.96 -2.08
C MET A 153 1.34 -11.92 -1.95
N VAL A 154 0.84 -10.97 -1.18
CA VAL A 154 -0.58 -10.65 -1.05
C VAL A 154 -0.76 -9.19 -1.42
N THR A 155 -1.74 -8.87 -2.26
CA THR A 155 -2.12 -7.50 -2.61
C THR A 155 -3.59 -7.26 -2.32
N SER A 156 -3.95 -6.00 -2.02
CA SER A 156 -5.34 -5.58 -1.76
C SER A 156 -5.85 -4.62 -2.84
N GLU A 157 -7.15 -4.38 -2.84
CA GLU A 157 -7.84 -3.57 -3.84
C GLU A 157 -8.54 -2.36 -3.22
N TRP A 158 -8.37 -1.19 -3.82
CA TRP A 158 -9.17 0.00 -3.51
C TRP A 158 -9.95 0.49 -4.73
N GLY A 159 -9.36 1.41 -5.51
CA GLY A 159 -9.95 2.01 -6.69
C GLY A 159 -8.86 2.50 -7.65
N THR A 160 -9.26 2.88 -8.86
CA THR A 160 -8.38 3.58 -9.79
C THR A 160 -8.25 5.05 -9.37
N PRO A 161 -7.23 5.79 -9.83
CA PRO A 161 -7.10 7.20 -9.54
C PRO A 161 -8.37 8.02 -9.82
N ASN A 162 -9.01 7.79 -10.97
CA ASN A 162 -10.26 8.50 -11.32
C ASN A 162 -11.42 8.23 -10.36
N MET A 163 -11.39 7.11 -9.65
CA MET A 163 -12.42 6.75 -8.67
C MET A 163 -12.19 7.39 -7.29
N ILE A 164 -10.97 7.82 -6.98
CA ILE A 164 -10.58 8.16 -5.61
C ILE A 164 -10.03 9.57 -5.43
N GLU A 165 -9.39 10.17 -6.47
CA GLU A 165 -8.72 11.46 -6.35
C GLU A 165 -9.68 12.62 -6.06
N GLY A 166 -10.94 12.49 -6.44
CA GLY A 166 -12.02 13.44 -6.16
C GLY A 166 -12.69 13.25 -4.79
N GLY A 167 -12.28 12.23 -4.02
CA GLY A 167 -12.95 11.75 -2.84
C GLY A 167 -13.79 10.49 -3.14
N LEU A 168 -14.47 9.98 -2.12
CA LEU A 168 -15.36 8.83 -2.27
C LEU A 168 -16.58 9.21 -3.13
N ASP A 169 -16.80 8.49 -4.22
CA ASP A 169 -17.98 8.65 -5.06
C ASP A 169 -19.10 7.70 -4.60
N PRO A 170 -20.25 8.25 -4.12
CA PRO A 170 -21.38 7.44 -3.68
C PRO A 170 -21.94 6.52 -4.76
N GLN A 171 -21.94 6.95 -6.01
CA GLN A 171 -22.47 6.15 -7.10
C GLN A 171 -21.57 4.96 -7.42
N ILE A 172 -20.25 5.14 -7.36
CA ILE A 172 -19.29 4.03 -7.50
C ILE A 172 -19.47 3.04 -6.36
N LEU A 173 -19.65 3.54 -5.12
CA LEU A 173 -19.90 2.70 -3.95
C LEU A 173 -21.17 1.87 -4.10
N LEU A 174 -22.28 2.50 -4.42
CA LEU A 174 -23.58 1.84 -4.59
C LEU A 174 -23.58 0.84 -5.76
N ASN A 175 -22.80 1.11 -6.81
CA ASN A 175 -22.60 0.21 -7.94
C ASN A 175 -21.56 -0.90 -7.67
N LYS A 176 -21.05 -1.01 -6.44
CA LYS A 176 -20.06 -2.01 -6.02
C LYS A 176 -18.76 -1.94 -6.84
N GLY A 177 -18.35 -0.72 -7.21
CA GLY A 177 -17.20 -0.50 -8.08
C GLY A 177 -15.85 -0.49 -7.38
N TYR A 178 -15.79 -0.28 -6.06
CA TYR A 178 -14.55 -0.33 -5.30
C TYR A 178 -14.10 -1.77 -5.04
N GLY A 179 -12.80 -1.93 -4.80
CA GLY A 179 -12.16 -3.22 -4.65
C GLY A 179 -12.66 -4.04 -3.46
N ARG A 180 -12.78 -5.35 -3.68
CA ARG A 180 -13.29 -6.30 -2.69
C ARG A 180 -12.48 -7.58 -2.58
N ARG A 181 -11.25 -7.58 -3.11
CA ARG A 181 -10.44 -8.79 -3.15
C ARG A 181 -9.07 -8.60 -2.56
N LEU A 182 -8.53 -9.69 -2.04
CA LEU A 182 -7.11 -9.93 -1.91
C LEU A 182 -6.64 -10.83 -3.04
N HIS A 183 -5.45 -10.59 -3.52
CA HIS A 183 -4.82 -11.42 -4.53
C HIS A 183 -3.58 -12.10 -3.96
N ILE A 184 -3.49 -13.39 -4.17
CA ILE A 184 -2.35 -14.23 -3.77
C ILE A 184 -1.50 -14.49 -5.00
N TRP A 185 -0.20 -14.30 -4.86
CA TRP A 185 0.77 -14.40 -5.94
C TRP A 185 1.93 -15.33 -5.58
N ASP A 186 2.47 -16.03 -6.59
CA ASP A 186 3.78 -16.63 -6.51
C ASP A 186 4.84 -15.52 -6.58
N LEU A 187 5.52 -15.27 -5.47
CA LEU A 187 6.47 -14.17 -5.34
C LEU A 187 7.66 -14.32 -6.31
N ARG A 188 8.15 -15.53 -6.54
CA ARG A 188 9.30 -15.77 -7.41
C ARG A 188 8.94 -15.78 -8.88
N ARG A 189 7.81 -16.42 -9.23
CA ARG A 189 7.32 -16.46 -10.62
C ARG A 189 6.57 -15.22 -11.02
N ARG A 190 6.21 -14.37 -10.05
CA ARG A 190 5.52 -13.08 -10.23
C ARG A 190 4.23 -13.25 -11.01
N ARG A 191 3.46 -14.28 -10.62
CA ARG A 191 2.20 -14.63 -11.26
C ARG A 191 1.08 -14.78 -10.24
N HIS A 192 -0.11 -14.41 -10.67
CA HIS A 192 -1.33 -14.57 -9.89
C HIS A 192 -1.66 -16.05 -9.67
N LEU A 193 -2.04 -16.39 -8.43
CA LEU A 193 -2.45 -17.74 -8.05
C LEU A 193 -3.91 -17.84 -7.67
N GLN A 194 -4.41 -16.88 -6.88
CA GLN A 194 -5.75 -16.96 -6.30
C GLN A 194 -6.27 -15.57 -5.96
N ALA A 195 -7.58 -15.35 -6.15
CA ALA A 195 -8.31 -14.21 -5.58
C ALA A 195 -9.13 -14.68 -4.39
N LEU A 196 -9.12 -13.91 -3.31
CA LEU A 196 -9.94 -14.09 -2.12
C LEU A 196 -10.96 -12.94 -2.09
N ASP A 197 -12.23 -13.25 -2.28
CA ASP A 197 -13.31 -12.27 -2.34
C ASP A 197 -14.01 -12.16 -0.97
N VAL A 198 -14.19 -10.95 -0.45
CA VAL A 198 -14.86 -10.69 0.83
C VAL A 198 -16.39 -10.60 0.69
N GLY A 199 -16.90 -10.72 -0.51
CA GLY A 199 -18.33 -10.63 -0.83
C GLY A 199 -18.74 -9.25 -1.34
N GLU A 200 -19.84 -9.22 -2.09
CA GLU A 200 -20.27 -8.03 -2.83
C GLU A 200 -20.68 -6.86 -1.95
N GLU A 201 -21.04 -7.13 -0.70
CA GLU A 201 -21.45 -6.10 0.26
C GLU A 201 -20.27 -5.33 0.85
N HIS A 202 -19.04 -5.87 0.76
CA HIS A 202 -17.85 -5.32 1.39
C HIS A 202 -16.94 -4.68 0.34
N GLN A 203 -16.54 -3.46 0.54
CA GLN A 203 -15.69 -2.72 -0.40
C GLN A 203 -14.54 -1.99 0.29
N MET A 204 -13.57 -1.58 -0.51
CA MET A 204 -12.34 -0.92 -0.08
C MET A 204 -11.54 -1.82 0.89
N VAL A 205 -10.97 -2.87 0.31
CA VAL A 205 -10.09 -3.82 1.00
C VAL A 205 -8.69 -3.21 1.03
N LEU A 206 -8.35 -2.54 2.12
CA LEU A 206 -7.20 -1.64 2.19
C LEU A 206 -5.97 -2.28 2.86
N GLU A 207 -5.70 -1.87 4.08
CA GLU A 207 -4.47 -2.13 4.82
C GLU A 207 -4.21 -3.60 5.07
N LEU A 208 -3.05 -4.08 4.64
CA LEU A 208 -2.56 -5.43 4.88
C LEU A 208 -1.54 -5.46 6.01
N ARG A 209 -1.72 -6.35 6.97
CA ARG A 209 -0.73 -6.57 8.04
C ARG A 209 -0.55 -8.06 8.28
N PRO A 210 0.63 -8.61 7.97
CA PRO A 210 0.96 -9.99 8.28
C PRO A 210 1.15 -10.17 9.78
N ALA A 211 1.11 -11.42 10.25
CA ALA A 211 1.52 -11.74 11.61
C ALA A 211 2.97 -11.30 11.85
N HIS A 212 3.27 -10.82 13.05
CA HIS A 212 4.63 -10.42 13.43
C HIS A 212 5.61 -11.59 13.47
N ASP A 213 5.13 -12.78 13.77
CA ASP A 213 5.93 -14.01 13.70
C ASP A 213 5.93 -14.52 12.25
N PRO A 214 7.08 -14.50 11.55
CA PRO A 214 7.16 -14.93 10.15
C PRO A 214 6.88 -16.43 9.94
N ALA A 215 6.86 -17.22 10.98
CA ALA A 215 6.44 -18.62 10.94
C ALA A 215 4.91 -18.79 10.88
N ARG A 216 4.16 -17.74 11.18
CA ARG A 216 2.69 -17.76 11.12
C ARG A 216 2.19 -17.52 9.72
N THR A 217 1.16 -18.27 9.34
CA THR A 217 0.60 -18.30 7.99
C THR A 217 -0.71 -17.54 7.90
N TYR A 218 -0.77 -16.38 8.51
CA TYR A 218 -1.95 -15.50 8.51
C TYR A 218 -1.55 -14.03 8.57
N GLY A 219 -2.50 -13.19 8.27
CA GLY A 219 -2.47 -11.76 8.48
C GLY A 219 -3.89 -11.18 8.51
N PHE A 220 -3.96 -9.89 8.64
CA PHE A 220 -5.21 -9.15 8.72
C PHE A 220 -5.32 -8.16 7.59
N VAL A 221 -6.55 -7.81 7.24
CA VAL A 221 -6.87 -6.75 6.29
C VAL A 221 -8.06 -5.95 6.79
N GLY A 222 -8.00 -4.64 6.65
CA GLY A 222 -9.10 -3.72 6.89
C GLY A 222 -10.02 -3.63 5.68
N VAL A 223 -11.33 -3.71 5.91
CA VAL A 223 -12.37 -3.44 4.93
C VAL A 223 -13.19 -2.27 5.42
N VAL A 224 -13.24 -1.20 4.61
CA VAL A 224 -13.72 0.10 5.08
C VAL A 224 -15.22 0.15 5.24
N VAL A 225 -15.99 -0.43 4.31
CA VAL A 225 -17.43 -0.31 4.34
C VAL A 225 -18.16 -1.58 3.89
N SER A 226 -19.24 -1.88 4.61
CA SER A 226 -20.29 -2.79 4.20
C SER A 226 -21.49 -1.99 3.66
N LEU A 227 -22.02 -2.36 2.50
CA LEU A 227 -23.24 -1.73 1.97
C LEU A 227 -24.51 -2.14 2.69
N GLU A 228 -24.46 -3.20 3.48
CA GLU A 228 -25.62 -3.70 4.21
C GLU A 228 -25.95 -2.79 5.41
N ASP A 229 -24.91 -2.35 6.14
CA ASP A 229 -25.08 -1.68 7.43
C ASP A 229 -24.08 -0.54 7.68
N LEU A 230 -23.29 -0.18 6.67
CA LEU A 230 -22.22 0.83 6.73
C LEU A 230 -21.12 0.50 7.76
N SER A 231 -21.04 -0.73 8.26
CA SER A 231 -20.00 -1.16 9.19
C SER A 231 -18.63 -1.24 8.49
N ALA A 232 -17.57 -0.99 9.27
CA ALA A 232 -16.21 -1.37 8.90
C ALA A 232 -15.88 -2.75 9.48
N SER A 233 -14.87 -3.42 8.93
CA SER A 233 -14.52 -4.75 9.41
C SER A 233 -13.05 -5.08 9.26
N VAL A 234 -12.59 -6.03 10.09
CA VAL A 234 -11.26 -6.63 9.95
C VAL A 234 -11.42 -8.10 9.58
N TRP A 235 -10.67 -8.49 8.57
CA TRP A 235 -10.69 -9.85 8.05
C TRP A 235 -9.34 -10.51 8.26
N LEU A 236 -9.38 -11.82 8.58
CA LEU A 236 -8.22 -12.68 8.68
C LEU A 236 -8.04 -13.42 7.35
N TRP A 237 -6.94 -13.18 6.66
CA TRP A 237 -6.48 -14.07 5.60
C TRP A 237 -5.51 -15.09 6.20
N HIS A 238 -5.60 -16.34 5.79
CA HIS A 238 -4.85 -17.44 6.39
C HIS A 238 -4.64 -18.57 5.41
N ARG A 239 -3.63 -19.39 5.68
CA ARG A 239 -3.36 -20.60 4.92
C ARG A 239 -3.76 -21.82 5.73
N GLN A 240 -4.58 -22.68 5.14
CA GLN A 240 -5.01 -23.94 5.72
C GLN A 240 -5.07 -25.03 4.64
N ASN A 241 -4.53 -26.20 4.92
CA ASN A 241 -4.53 -27.36 4.00
C ASN A 241 -3.98 -27.03 2.60
N GLY A 242 -2.96 -26.18 2.52
CA GLY A 242 -2.34 -25.80 1.26
C GLY A 242 -3.01 -24.69 0.46
N SER A 243 -4.20 -24.25 0.86
CA SER A 243 -4.97 -23.17 0.23
C SER A 243 -5.03 -21.92 1.10
N TRP A 244 -5.20 -20.75 0.47
CA TRP A 244 -5.47 -19.51 1.16
C TRP A 244 -6.97 -19.30 1.30
N GLY A 245 -7.38 -18.72 2.42
CA GLY A 245 -8.76 -18.38 2.73
C GLY A 245 -8.85 -17.04 3.43
N ILE A 246 -10.05 -16.48 3.50
CA ILE A 246 -10.36 -15.23 4.18
C ILE A 246 -11.65 -15.35 4.97
N ARG A 247 -11.72 -14.72 6.14
CA ARG A 247 -12.95 -14.65 6.94
C ARG A 247 -12.98 -13.37 7.79
N LYS A 248 -14.18 -12.82 8.01
CA LYS A 248 -14.39 -11.69 8.92
C LYS A 248 -14.12 -12.12 10.37
N VAL A 249 -13.41 -11.29 11.14
CA VAL A 249 -13.08 -11.56 12.54
C VAL A 249 -13.50 -10.45 13.49
N ILE A 250 -13.59 -9.21 12.99
CA ILE A 250 -14.07 -8.06 13.76
C ILE A 250 -15.05 -7.30 12.88
N GLU A 251 -16.11 -6.80 13.48
CA GLU A 251 -17.04 -5.85 12.89
C GLU A 251 -17.08 -4.61 13.77
N ILE A 252 -17.02 -3.46 13.15
CA ILE A 252 -17.10 -2.16 13.78
C ILE A 252 -18.37 -1.51 13.25
N PRO A 253 -19.47 -1.51 14.03
CA PRO A 253 -20.74 -1.00 13.57
C PRO A 253 -20.66 0.51 13.28
N ALA A 254 -21.47 0.97 12.33
CA ALA A 254 -21.69 2.39 12.13
C ALA A 254 -22.39 2.99 13.34
N GLU A 255 -21.98 4.18 13.74
CA GLU A 255 -22.68 4.93 14.80
C GLU A 255 -23.80 5.75 14.19
N PRO A 256 -25.06 5.63 14.69
CA PRO A 256 -26.15 6.52 14.29
C PRO A 256 -25.79 7.98 14.59
N ALA A 257 -26.03 8.85 13.65
CA ALA A 257 -25.79 10.29 13.81
C ALA A 257 -27.00 11.08 13.31
N GLU A 258 -27.27 12.23 13.94
CA GLU A 258 -28.25 13.17 13.43
C GLU A 258 -27.73 13.83 12.13
N PRO A 259 -28.60 14.22 11.20
CA PRO A 259 -28.18 14.78 9.91
C PRO A 259 -27.23 15.99 9.99
N ASP A 260 -27.35 16.81 11.04
CA ASP A 260 -26.47 17.95 11.28
C ASP A 260 -25.08 17.57 11.81
N GLN A 261 -24.94 16.36 12.34
CA GLN A 261 -23.68 15.79 12.85
C GLN A 261 -22.88 15.04 11.76
N LEU A 262 -23.52 14.73 10.64
CA LEU A 262 -22.85 14.02 9.55
C LEU A 262 -21.77 14.91 8.89
N PRO A 263 -20.59 14.36 8.60
CA PRO A 263 -19.63 15.05 7.78
C PRO A 263 -20.21 15.36 6.40
N PRO A 264 -19.73 16.41 5.72
CA PRO A 264 -20.29 16.85 4.43
C PRO A 264 -20.43 15.72 3.40
N LEU A 265 -19.47 14.80 3.40
CA LEU A 265 -19.46 13.65 2.47
C LEU A 265 -20.65 12.70 2.66
N LEU A 266 -21.19 12.59 3.87
CA LEU A 266 -22.27 11.66 4.20
C LEU A 266 -23.66 12.33 4.25
N LYS A 267 -23.76 13.64 3.99
CA LYS A 267 -25.05 14.35 4.02
C LYS A 267 -25.95 14.02 2.82
N ASP A 268 -25.37 13.48 1.78
CA ASP A 268 -26.06 13.13 0.53
C ASP A 268 -26.35 11.62 0.42
N PHE A 269 -26.12 10.86 1.52
CA PHE A 269 -26.43 9.44 1.64
C PHE A 269 -27.77 9.18 2.34
#